data_42884737fff3b61858479c17d3d7ce5d
#
_entry.id   42884737fff3b61858479c17d3d7ce5d
#
_cell.length_a   1.000
_cell.length_b   1.000
_cell.length_c   1.000
_cell.angle_alpha   90.00
_cell.angle_beta   90.00
_cell.angle_gamma   90.00
#
_symmetry.space_group_name_H-M   'P 1'
#
loop_
_entity.id
_entity.type
_entity.pdbx_description
1 polymer ?
#
loop_
_entity_poly.entity_id
_entity_poly.type
_entity_poly.pdbx_seq_one_letter_code
_entity_poly.pdbx_strand_id
1 'polypeptide(L)'
;MTIKEDTRKKILRIHGSILIVIGIALAANATIGTYLGVGKFSFLMDNELALVGLFQAYLLMAIIGVSLWIGTTSAGIRKFHIIGALAHFPPLAANIMFWHLFSGMSMTTLATIGTTFHCLFICIETVALAHQTQK
;
A
#
# COMPACT_ATOMS: atom_id res chain seq x y z
N MET A 1 17.95 -21.45 -3.36
CA MET A 1 17.15 -21.03 -4.53
C MET A 1 17.43 -19.55 -4.78
N THR A 2 17.96 -19.16 -5.93
CA THR A 2 18.31 -17.76 -6.22
C THR A 2 17.23 -17.13 -7.09
N ILE A 3 16.69 -16.00 -6.66
CA ILE A 3 15.72 -15.24 -7.48
C ILE A 3 16.51 -14.40 -8.50
N LYS A 4 16.20 -14.55 -9.79
CA LYS A 4 16.81 -13.78 -10.87
C LYS A 4 16.48 -12.28 -10.70
N GLU A 5 17.43 -11.42 -11.09
CA GLU A 5 17.26 -9.97 -11.00
C GLU A 5 16.02 -9.47 -11.77
N ASP A 6 15.74 -10.05 -12.94
CA ASP A 6 14.54 -9.71 -13.72
C ASP A 6 13.24 -9.99 -12.97
N THR A 7 13.20 -11.08 -12.17
CA THR A 7 12.04 -11.39 -11.33
C THR A 7 11.88 -10.34 -10.24
N ARG A 8 12.98 -9.89 -9.62
CA ARG A 8 12.95 -8.82 -8.62
C ARG A 8 12.45 -7.50 -9.22
N LYS A 9 12.92 -7.14 -10.41
CA LYS A 9 12.42 -5.96 -11.15
C LYS A 9 10.92 -6.07 -11.44
N LYS A 10 10.44 -7.26 -11.85
CA LYS A 10 9.01 -7.50 -12.06
C LYS A 10 8.19 -7.35 -10.78
N ILE A 11 8.67 -7.87 -9.65
CA ILE A 11 8.00 -7.69 -8.34
C ILE A 11 7.83 -6.21 -8.04
N LEU A 12 8.90 -5.41 -8.10
CA LEU A 12 8.82 -3.96 -7.84
C LEU A 12 7.87 -3.23 -8.80
N ARG A 13 7.86 -3.60 -10.09
CA ARG A 13 6.95 -2.99 -11.07
C ARG A 13 5.50 -3.29 -10.75
N ILE A 14 5.18 -4.56 -10.51
CA ILE A 14 3.80 -4.98 -10.18
C ILE A 14 3.36 -4.32 -8.88
N HIS A 15 4.17 -4.40 -7.84
CA HIS A 15 3.89 -3.79 -6.55
C HIS A 15 3.71 -2.27 -6.67
N GLY A 16 4.66 -1.59 -7.31
CA GLY A 16 4.58 -0.14 -7.54
C GLY A 16 3.33 0.28 -8.32
N SER A 17 2.98 -0.47 -9.39
CA SER A 17 1.75 -0.20 -10.16
C SER A 17 0.50 -0.35 -9.29
N ILE A 18 0.42 -1.39 -8.47
CA ILE A 18 -0.70 -1.61 -7.56
C ILE A 18 -0.83 -0.45 -6.57
N LEU A 19 0.27 -0.01 -5.95
CA LEU A 19 0.26 1.12 -5.01
C LEU A 19 -0.16 2.43 -5.67
N ILE A 20 0.30 2.71 -6.90
CA ILE A 20 -0.09 3.91 -7.65
C ILE A 20 -1.60 3.89 -7.92
N VAL A 21 -2.09 2.80 -8.52
CA VAL A 21 -3.50 2.70 -8.93
C VAL A 21 -4.43 2.75 -7.72
N ILE A 22 -4.14 1.95 -6.70
CA ILE A 22 -4.97 1.90 -5.48
C ILE A 22 -4.88 3.23 -4.72
N GLY A 23 -3.70 3.84 -4.60
CA GLY A 23 -3.52 5.11 -3.92
C GLY A 23 -4.34 6.23 -4.55
N ILE A 24 -4.27 6.38 -5.87
CA ILE A 24 -5.06 7.38 -6.61
C ILE A 24 -6.55 7.08 -6.50
N ALA A 25 -6.96 5.82 -6.68
CA ALA A 25 -8.35 5.42 -6.61
C ALA A 25 -8.96 5.67 -5.21
N LEU A 26 -8.23 5.35 -4.14
CA LEU A 26 -8.70 5.57 -2.77
C LEU A 26 -8.74 7.07 -2.42
N ALA A 27 -7.76 7.87 -2.86
CA ALA A 27 -7.79 9.33 -2.68
C ALA A 27 -9.02 9.95 -3.38
N ALA A 28 -9.29 9.56 -4.62
CA ALA A 28 -10.47 10.00 -5.36
C ALA A 28 -11.77 9.58 -4.68
N ASN A 29 -11.89 8.31 -4.27
CA ASN A 29 -13.09 7.80 -3.58
C ASN A 29 -13.32 8.49 -2.22
N ALA A 30 -12.25 8.75 -1.45
CA ALA A 30 -12.37 9.48 -0.19
C ALA A 30 -12.88 10.91 -0.43
N THR A 31 -12.36 11.60 -1.44
CA THR A 31 -12.81 12.94 -1.83
C THR A 31 -14.28 12.94 -2.26
N ILE A 32 -14.66 12.03 -3.15
CA ILE A 32 -16.04 11.86 -3.62
C ILE A 32 -16.98 11.55 -2.43
N GLY A 33 -16.59 10.62 -1.56
CA GLY A 33 -17.38 10.26 -0.38
C GLY A 33 -17.63 11.43 0.55
N THR A 34 -16.60 12.26 0.77
CA THR A 34 -16.70 13.43 1.65
C THR A 34 -17.61 14.51 1.07
N TYR A 35 -17.42 14.89 -0.21
CA TYR A 35 -18.15 16.02 -0.77
C TYR A 35 -19.52 15.67 -1.36
N LEU A 36 -19.73 14.43 -1.80
CA LEU A 36 -21.00 13.98 -2.39
C LEU A 36 -21.79 13.04 -1.50
N GLY A 37 -21.26 12.63 -0.36
CA GLY A 37 -21.96 11.74 0.59
C GLY A 37 -22.25 10.34 0.05
N VAL A 38 -21.48 9.86 -0.92
CA VAL A 38 -21.73 8.57 -1.57
C VAL A 38 -20.60 7.58 -1.36
N GLY A 39 -20.93 6.29 -1.40
CA GLY A 39 -19.95 5.21 -1.32
C GLY A 39 -19.45 4.93 0.10
N LYS A 40 -18.35 4.16 0.19
CA LYS A 40 -17.82 3.67 1.48
C LYS A 40 -17.18 4.76 2.34
N PHE A 41 -16.84 5.90 1.76
CA PHE A 41 -16.23 7.03 2.45
C PHE A 41 -17.24 8.15 2.80
N SER A 42 -18.55 7.93 2.63
CA SER A 42 -19.58 8.91 2.98
C SER A 42 -19.59 9.31 4.46
N PHE A 43 -19.03 8.46 5.33
CA PHE A 43 -18.85 8.78 6.75
C PHE A 43 -17.88 9.94 7.02
N LEU A 44 -17.13 10.39 6.00
CA LEU A 44 -16.23 11.54 6.11
C LEU A 44 -16.91 12.89 5.87
N MET A 45 -18.20 12.93 5.50
CA MET A 45 -18.93 14.18 5.19
C MET A 45 -18.78 15.26 6.26
N ASP A 46 -18.81 14.87 7.52
CA ASP A 46 -18.72 15.79 8.66
C ASP A 46 -17.30 15.79 9.29
N ASN A 47 -16.29 15.27 8.59
CA ASN A 47 -14.95 15.14 9.14
C ASN A 47 -13.86 15.40 8.07
N GLU A 48 -13.79 16.66 7.64
CA GLU A 48 -12.78 17.10 6.63
C GLU A 48 -11.34 16.85 7.10
N LEU A 49 -11.07 16.92 8.41
CA LEU A 49 -9.73 16.66 8.94
C LEU A 49 -9.31 15.18 8.70
N ALA A 50 -10.26 14.24 8.85
CA ALA A 50 -10.00 12.84 8.51
C ALA A 50 -9.77 12.65 7.01
N LEU A 51 -10.49 13.40 6.14
CA LEU A 51 -10.22 13.41 4.71
C LEU A 51 -8.79 13.84 4.41
N VAL A 52 -8.30 14.93 5.02
CA VAL A 52 -6.92 15.42 4.81
C VAL A 52 -5.92 14.32 5.14
N GLY A 53 -6.08 13.64 6.28
CA GLY A 53 -5.18 12.53 6.67
C GLY A 53 -5.21 11.37 5.69
N LEU A 54 -6.40 10.93 5.27
CA LEU A 54 -6.55 9.83 4.32
C LEU A 54 -6.03 10.19 2.93
N PHE A 55 -6.31 11.40 2.45
CA PHE A 55 -5.83 11.87 1.16
C PHE A 55 -4.31 11.89 1.10
N GLN A 56 -3.66 12.43 2.14
CA GLN A 56 -2.20 12.41 2.26
C GLN A 56 -1.65 10.99 2.29
N ALA A 57 -2.24 10.10 3.09
CA ALA A 57 -1.81 8.70 3.19
C ALA A 57 -1.90 7.98 1.83
N TYR A 58 -2.98 8.17 1.08
CA TYR A 58 -3.16 7.53 -0.22
C TYR A 58 -2.23 8.10 -1.30
N LEU A 59 -1.97 9.41 -1.29
CA LEU A 59 -0.99 10.00 -2.20
C LEU A 59 0.44 9.57 -1.86
N LEU A 60 0.80 9.47 -0.57
CA LEU A 60 2.09 8.92 -0.15
C LEU A 60 2.24 7.47 -0.60
N MET A 61 1.19 6.66 -0.55
CA MET A 61 1.19 5.31 -1.10
C MET A 61 1.51 5.31 -2.60
N ALA A 62 0.90 6.21 -3.37
CA ALA A 62 1.20 6.35 -4.80
C ALA A 62 2.66 6.79 -5.04
N ILE A 63 3.20 7.72 -4.25
CA ILE A 63 4.59 8.16 -4.31
C ILE A 63 5.56 7.00 -4.01
N ILE A 64 5.26 6.17 -3.01
CA ILE A 64 6.03 4.95 -2.74
C ILE A 64 5.99 4.04 -3.97
N GLY A 65 4.83 3.86 -4.59
CA GLY A 65 4.69 3.09 -5.82
C GLY A 65 5.58 3.59 -6.95
N VAL A 66 5.65 4.90 -7.17
CA VAL A 66 6.58 5.53 -8.13
C VAL A 66 8.03 5.25 -7.74
N SER A 67 8.37 5.34 -6.46
CA SER A 67 9.72 5.05 -5.97
C SER A 67 10.13 3.60 -6.26
N LEU A 68 9.22 2.62 -6.09
CA LEU A 68 9.47 1.22 -6.45
C LEU A 68 9.72 1.05 -7.95
N TRP A 69 8.99 1.77 -8.80
CA TRP A 69 9.21 1.80 -10.24
C TRP A 69 10.62 2.30 -10.59
N ILE A 70 11.04 3.44 -10.02
CA ILE A 70 12.40 3.99 -10.18
C ILE A 70 13.44 2.95 -9.73
N GLY A 71 13.16 2.21 -8.66
CA GLY A 71 14.02 1.15 -8.16
C GLY A 71 14.34 0.05 -9.16
N THR A 72 13.49 -0.16 -10.17
CA THR A 72 13.71 -1.20 -11.18
C THR A 72 14.90 -0.93 -12.10
N THR A 73 15.32 0.31 -12.22
CA THR A 73 16.47 0.74 -13.03
C THR A 73 17.72 1.02 -12.19
N SER A 74 17.59 0.92 -10.86
CA SER A 74 18.69 1.22 -9.93
C SER A 74 19.62 0.03 -9.74
N ALA A 75 20.92 0.29 -9.67
CA ALA A 75 21.93 -0.68 -9.23
C ALA A 75 21.68 -1.16 -7.78
N GLY A 76 20.96 -0.37 -6.98
CA GLY A 76 20.63 -0.67 -5.58
C GLY A 76 19.23 -1.25 -5.38
N ILE A 77 18.74 -2.10 -6.28
CA ILE A 77 17.38 -2.69 -6.26
C ILE A 77 16.95 -3.23 -4.88
N ARG A 78 17.88 -3.75 -4.10
CA ARG A 78 17.63 -4.27 -2.76
C ARG A 78 17.01 -3.23 -1.82
N LYS A 79 17.45 -1.98 -1.90
CA LYS A 79 16.93 -0.89 -1.05
C LYS A 79 15.44 -0.66 -1.31
N PHE A 80 14.99 -0.81 -2.54
CA PHE A 80 13.59 -0.62 -2.92
C PHE A 80 12.70 -1.77 -2.45
N HIS A 81 13.20 -3.00 -2.38
CA HIS A 81 12.49 -4.10 -1.71
C HIS A 81 12.34 -3.86 -0.21
N ILE A 82 13.36 -3.27 0.46
CA ILE A 82 13.25 -2.86 1.87
C ILE A 82 12.16 -1.80 2.03
N ILE A 83 12.16 -0.76 1.18
CA ILE A 83 11.13 0.29 1.18
C ILE A 83 9.76 -0.33 0.95
N GLY A 84 9.62 -1.23 -0.03
CA GLY A 84 8.38 -1.92 -0.31
C GLY A 84 7.85 -2.72 0.88
N ALA A 85 8.70 -3.47 1.56
CA ALA A 85 8.30 -4.20 2.77
C ALA A 85 7.89 -3.25 3.90
N LEU A 86 8.75 -2.25 4.20
CA LEU A 86 8.51 -1.31 5.29
C LEU A 86 7.24 -0.47 5.11
N ALA A 87 6.87 -0.14 3.88
CA ALA A 87 5.67 0.63 3.58
C ALA A 87 4.36 -0.04 4.04
N HIS A 88 4.38 -1.35 4.22
CA HIS A 88 3.20 -2.12 4.64
C HIS A 88 3.09 -2.33 6.16
N PHE A 89 4.15 -2.10 6.93
CA PHE A 89 4.08 -2.29 8.40
C PHE A 89 3.15 -1.29 9.10
N PRO A 90 3.24 0.04 8.84
CA PRO A 90 2.36 0.99 9.52
C PRO A 90 0.87 0.74 9.25
N PRO A 91 0.41 0.56 7.99
CA PRO A 91 -1.00 0.30 7.75
C PRO A 91 -1.44 -1.09 8.27
N LEU A 92 -0.58 -2.10 8.26
CA LEU A 92 -0.87 -3.39 8.90
C LEU A 92 -1.08 -3.24 10.40
N ALA A 93 -0.17 -2.53 11.07
CA ALA A 93 -0.28 -2.26 12.50
C ALA A 93 -1.55 -1.47 12.81
N ALA A 94 -1.87 -0.44 12.03
CA ALA A 94 -3.09 0.34 12.19
C ALA A 94 -4.35 -0.53 12.03
N ASN A 95 -4.40 -1.39 11.01
CA ASN A 95 -5.53 -2.29 10.80
C ASN A 95 -5.74 -3.23 11.99
N ILE A 96 -4.68 -3.76 12.58
CA ILE A 96 -4.76 -4.65 13.74
C ILE A 96 -5.21 -3.87 14.99
N MET A 97 -4.56 -2.73 15.27
CA MET A 97 -4.83 -1.93 16.47
C MET A 97 -6.25 -1.35 16.49
N PHE A 98 -6.76 -0.94 15.34
CA PHE A 98 -8.05 -0.28 15.20
C PHE A 98 -9.13 -1.16 14.58
N TRP A 99 -8.96 -2.50 14.65
CA TRP A 99 -9.91 -3.46 14.10
C TRP A 99 -11.35 -3.24 14.55
N HIS A 100 -11.54 -2.86 15.82
CA HIS A 100 -12.84 -2.59 16.41
C HIS A 100 -13.59 -1.44 15.70
N LEU A 101 -12.87 -0.45 15.16
CA LEU A 101 -13.48 0.65 14.40
C LEU A 101 -14.04 0.15 13.07
N PHE A 102 -13.31 -0.69 12.36
CA PHE A 102 -13.78 -1.28 11.11
C PHE A 102 -15.01 -2.16 11.31
N SER A 103 -15.08 -2.87 12.45
CA SER A 103 -16.26 -3.67 12.81
C SER A 103 -17.47 -2.80 13.08
N GLY A 104 -17.29 -1.71 13.82
CA GLY A 104 -18.37 -0.75 14.14
C GLY A 104 -18.90 -0.02 12.90
N MET A 105 -18.07 0.18 11.89
CA MET A 105 -18.43 0.87 10.64
C MET A 105 -18.87 -0.06 9.49
N SER A 106 -19.06 -1.36 9.76
CA SER A 106 -19.37 -2.36 8.73
C SER A 106 -18.34 -2.43 7.60
N MET A 107 -17.07 -2.13 7.90
CA MET A 107 -15.93 -2.10 6.95
C MET A 107 -14.98 -3.30 7.11
N THR A 108 -15.38 -4.33 7.83
CA THR A 108 -14.55 -5.52 8.12
C THR A 108 -14.01 -6.20 6.87
N THR A 109 -14.83 -6.32 5.83
CA THR A 109 -14.38 -6.90 4.55
C THR A 109 -13.23 -6.10 3.94
N LEU A 110 -13.35 -4.77 3.92
CA LEU A 110 -12.31 -3.89 3.38
C LEU A 110 -11.03 -3.98 4.21
N ALA A 111 -11.16 -3.98 5.55
CA ALA A 111 -10.04 -4.14 6.46
C ALA A 111 -9.35 -5.49 6.30
N THR A 112 -10.11 -6.58 6.12
CA THR A 112 -9.56 -7.93 5.89
C THR A 112 -8.76 -7.98 4.58
N ILE A 113 -9.33 -7.45 3.49
CA ILE A 113 -8.64 -7.36 2.21
C ILE A 113 -7.34 -6.57 2.36
N GLY A 114 -7.39 -5.37 2.94
CA GLY A 114 -6.21 -4.53 3.16
C GLY A 114 -5.14 -5.23 4.00
N THR A 115 -5.53 -5.85 5.11
CA THR A 115 -4.62 -6.58 5.99
C THR A 115 -3.94 -7.74 5.24
N THR A 116 -4.71 -8.50 4.47
CA THR A 116 -4.18 -9.61 3.65
C THR A 116 -3.18 -9.10 2.62
N PHE A 117 -3.48 -7.97 1.95
CA PHE A 117 -2.55 -7.34 1.01
C PHE A 117 -1.25 -6.90 1.69
N HIS A 118 -1.32 -6.28 2.86
CA HIS A 118 -0.12 -5.85 3.58
C HIS A 118 0.75 -7.05 3.97
N CYS A 119 0.17 -8.11 4.52
CA CYS A 119 0.89 -9.35 4.83
C CYS A 119 1.54 -9.96 3.59
N LEU A 120 0.80 -10.07 2.49
CA LEU A 120 1.27 -10.64 1.24
C LEU A 120 2.49 -9.88 0.69
N PHE A 121 2.43 -8.54 0.63
CA PHE A 121 3.54 -7.75 0.11
C PHE A 121 4.75 -7.73 1.04
N ILE A 122 4.57 -7.76 2.36
CA ILE A 122 5.67 -7.96 3.30
C ILE A 122 6.38 -9.29 2.99
N CYS A 123 5.63 -10.38 2.80
CA CYS A 123 6.20 -11.68 2.48
C CYS A 123 6.94 -11.67 1.13
N ILE A 124 6.31 -11.17 0.07
CA ILE A 124 6.89 -11.14 -1.28
C ILE A 124 8.19 -10.33 -1.29
N GLU A 125 8.18 -9.12 -0.70
CA GLU A 125 9.35 -8.25 -0.67
C GLU A 125 10.47 -8.83 0.20
N THR A 126 10.14 -9.47 1.32
CA THR A 126 11.11 -10.15 2.19
C THR A 126 11.76 -11.35 1.49
N VAL A 127 10.98 -12.14 0.77
CA VAL A 127 11.50 -13.26 -0.06
C VAL A 127 12.43 -12.73 -1.15
N ALA A 128 12.05 -11.63 -1.82
CA ALA A 128 12.90 -10.99 -2.83
C ALA A 128 14.22 -10.44 -2.24
N LEU A 129 14.22 -10.05 -0.95
CA LEU A 129 15.42 -9.62 -0.23
C LEU A 129 16.35 -10.76 0.16
N ALA A 130 15.79 -11.89 0.63
CA ALA A 130 16.54 -13.01 1.19
C ALA A 130 17.37 -13.77 0.14
N HIS A 131 16.94 -13.76 -1.12
CA HIS A 131 17.60 -14.46 -2.20
C HIS A 131 18.60 -13.55 -2.92
N GLN A 132 19.85 -13.55 -2.45
CA GLN A 132 20.94 -12.81 -3.10
C GLN A 132 21.29 -13.44 -4.46
N THR A 133 21.44 -12.61 -5.48
CA THR A 133 22.15 -12.99 -6.71
C THR A 133 23.59 -13.33 -6.33
N GLN A 134 24.00 -14.58 -6.48
CA GLN A 134 25.42 -14.88 -6.57
C GLN A 134 25.95 -14.16 -7.81
N LYS A 135 26.93 -13.29 -7.60
CA LYS A 135 27.71 -12.69 -8.68
C LYS A 135 28.58 -13.74 -9.35
#